data_52ef10e3d81760674facd6865a34abab
#
_entry.id   52ef10e3d81760674facd6865a34abab
#
_cell.length_a   1.000
_cell.length_b   1.000
_cell.length_c   1.000
_cell.angle_alpha   90.00
_cell.angle_beta   90.00
_cell.angle_gamma   90.00
#
_symmetry.space_group_name_H-M   'P 1'
#
loop_
_entity.id
_entity.type
_entity.pdbx_description
1 polymer ?
#
loop_
_entity_poly.entity_id
_entity_poly.type
_entity_poly.pdbx_seq_one_letter_code
_entity_poly.pdbx_strand_id
1 'polypeptide(L)'
;ELPDREWIDSVTRDNPVMISRLDGHMALANSLALQLGGVTKETADPDGGLIVRHPQTGEPTGILKDAAMSLVSRRIPGLSFDARIRAVKVATDYAASLGVTSVQDMSGASDVSVFRELHKRGELKTRIYAFAPLPAWQKSADASLKAAQGDDWIREGGLKGFADGSLGSTTALFFEPYLDSPETSGLPGDEMFPDGVMLQRVQGADRAGLQVVVHAIGDKAN
;
A
#
# COMPACT_ATOMS: atom_id res chain seq x y z
N GLU A 1 11.45 -11.93 -16.66
CA GLU A 1 12.56 -11.80 -15.70
C GLU A 1 12.32 -10.56 -14.82
N LEU A 2 12.53 -10.66 -13.49
CA LEU A 2 12.44 -9.51 -12.61
C LEU A 2 13.71 -8.66 -12.75
N PRO A 3 13.61 -7.32 -12.58
CA PRO A 3 14.79 -6.46 -12.54
C PRO A 3 15.65 -6.76 -11.32
N ASP A 4 16.94 -6.35 -11.38
CA ASP A 4 17.89 -6.48 -10.30
C ASP A 4 18.45 -5.12 -9.91
N ARG A 5 18.86 -4.94 -8.63
CA ARG A 5 19.49 -3.71 -8.13
C ARG A 5 20.72 -3.31 -8.95
N GLU A 6 21.45 -4.28 -9.49
CA GLU A 6 22.65 -4.03 -10.32
C GLU A 6 22.33 -3.19 -11.56
N TRP A 7 21.07 -3.23 -12.08
CA TRP A 7 20.65 -2.41 -13.22
C TRP A 7 20.68 -0.92 -12.92
N ILE A 8 20.52 -0.54 -11.66
CA ILE A 8 20.44 0.87 -11.26
C ILE A 8 21.58 1.31 -10.34
N ASP A 9 22.29 0.41 -9.69
CA ASP A 9 23.35 0.73 -8.74
C ASP A 9 24.45 1.62 -9.33
N SER A 10 24.87 1.33 -10.58
CA SER A 10 25.95 2.08 -11.24
C SER A 10 25.63 3.56 -11.48
N VAL A 11 24.35 3.90 -11.63
CA VAL A 11 23.85 5.27 -11.93
C VAL A 11 23.22 5.95 -10.72
N THR A 12 23.11 5.23 -9.58
CA THR A 12 22.49 5.75 -8.34
C THR A 12 23.37 5.59 -7.11
N ARG A 13 24.71 5.65 -7.30
CA ARG A 13 25.71 5.34 -6.26
C ARG A 13 25.54 6.14 -4.97
N ASP A 14 25.19 7.42 -5.10
CA ASP A 14 25.14 8.37 -3.98
C ASP A 14 23.70 8.65 -3.48
N ASN A 15 22.70 8.03 -4.12
CA ASN A 15 21.30 8.25 -3.79
C ASN A 15 20.59 6.92 -3.48
N PRO A 16 19.93 6.78 -2.32
CA PRO A 16 19.04 5.67 -2.09
C PRO A 16 17.83 5.79 -3.03
N VAL A 17 17.52 4.70 -3.75
CA VAL A 17 16.44 4.66 -4.73
C VAL A 17 15.52 3.50 -4.43
N MET A 18 14.21 3.76 -4.41
CA MET A 18 13.15 2.75 -4.36
C MET A 18 12.13 3.09 -5.44
N ILE A 19 11.92 2.18 -6.38
CA ILE A 19 10.99 2.33 -7.50
C ILE A 19 9.84 1.36 -7.29
N SER A 20 8.65 1.88 -6.96
CA SER A 20 7.47 1.07 -6.80
C SER A 20 6.85 0.71 -8.14
N ARG A 21 6.40 -0.53 -8.27
CA ARG A 21 5.58 -0.97 -9.39
C ARG A 21 4.20 -0.29 -9.29
N LEU A 22 3.55 -0.08 -10.44
CA LEU A 22 2.29 0.67 -10.53
C LEU A 22 1.16 0.05 -9.70
N ASP A 23 1.13 -1.26 -9.54
CA ASP A 23 0.13 -1.97 -8.74
C ASP A 23 0.33 -1.84 -7.22
N GLY A 24 1.50 -1.32 -6.78
CA GLY A 24 1.80 -1.12 -5.35
C GLY A 24 2.25 -2.38 -4.59
N HIS A 25 2.36 -3.55 -5.25
CA HIS A 25 2.69 -4.82 -4.61
C HIS A 25 4.15 -5.27 -4.78
N MET A 26 4.99 -4.46 -5.41
CA MET A 26 6.41 -4.74 -5.61
C MET A 26 7.21 -3.45 -5.73
N ALA A 27 8.45 -3.46 -5.27
CA ALA A 27 9.40 -2.38 -5.51
C ALA A 27 10.80 -2.90 -5.78
N LEU A 28 11.57 -2.15 -6.57
CA LEU A 28 13.01 -2.32 -6.73
C LEU A 28 13.73 -1.27 -5.89
N ALA A 29 14.59 -1.73 -4.98
CA ALA A 29 15.47 -0.90 -4.17
C ALA A 29 16.93 -1.11 -4.61
N ASN A 30 17.70 -0.01 -4.75
CA ASN A 30 19.12 -0.11 -5.00
C ASN A 30 19.90 -0.55 -3.73
N SER A 31 21.17 -0.89 -3.87
CA SER A 31 21.99 -1.36 -2.75
C SER A 31 22.04 -0.39 -1.58
N LEU A 32 22.09 0.91 -1.83
CA LEU A 32 22.11 1.93 -0.78
C LEU A 32 20.76 1.99 -0.02
N ALA A 33 19.63 1.86 -0.71
CA ALA A 33 18.32 1.81 -0.08
C ALA A 33 18.13 0.55 0.76
N LEU A 34 18.59 -0.62 0.29
CA LEU A 34 18.60 -1.86 1.08
C LEU A 34 19.46 -1.71 2.34
N GLN A 35 20.66 -1.12 2.22
CA GLN A 35 21.54 -0.86 3.35
C GLN A 35 20.87 0.05 4.40
N LEU A 36 20.23 1.15 3.98
CA LEU A 36 19.49 2.04 4.87
C LEU A 36 18.28 1.35 5.52
N GLY A 37 17.65 0.42 4.82
CA GLY A 37 16.57 -0.44 5.32
C GLY A 37 17.06 -1.53 6.30
N GLY A 38 18.37 -1.79 6.34
CA GLY A 38 18.96 -2.91 7.09
C GLY A 38 18.65 -4.27 6.48
N VAL A 39 18.41 -4.31 5.16
CA VAL A 39 18.06 -5.54 4.43
C VAL A 39 19.34 -6.22 3.96
N THR A 40 19.57 -7.43 4.47
CA THR A 40 20.74 -8.28 4.16
C THR A 40 20.28 -9.69 3.77
N LYS A 41 21.20 -10.58 3.44
CA LYS A 41 20.89 -11.99 3.17
C LYS A 41 20.34 -12.74 4.40
N GLU A 42 20.67 -12.27 5.61
CA GLU A 42 20.20 -12.83 6.88
C GLU A 42 18.84 -12.27 7.31
N THR A 43 18.35 -11.22 6.68
CA THR A 43 17.06 -10.62 7.01
C THR A 43 15.94 -11.61 6.68
N ALA A 44 15.14 -12.00 7.67
CA ALA A 44 13.98 -12.86 7.44
C ALA A 44 12.91 -12.13 6.63
N ASP A 45 12.15 -12.88 5.84
CA ASP A 45 10.95 -12.35 5.19
C ASP A 45 9.91 -12.00 6.27
N PRO A 46 9.31 -10.81 6.23
CA PRO A 46 8.23 -10.46 7.15
C PRO A 46 6.94 -11.20 6.79
N ASP A 47 6.06 -11.35 7.78
CA ASP A 47 4.71 -11.87 7.53
C ASP A 47 4.02 -11.07 6.41
N GLY A 48 3.47 -11.77 5.42
CA GLY A 48 2.83 -11.16 4.27
C GLY A 48 3.79 -10.47 3.29
N GLY A 49 5.08 -10.74 3.32
CA GLY A 49 6.05 -10.14 2.40
C GLY A 49 7.17 -11.08 2.00
N LEU A 50 7.84 -10.76 0.88
CA LEU A 50 8.94 -11.54 0.35
C LEU A 50 10.09 -10.64 -0.10
N ILE A 51 11.32 -10.98 0.36
CA ILE A 51 12.58 -10.41 -0.16
C ILE A 51 13.08 -11.37 -1.24
N VAL A 52 13.08 -10.94 -2.50
CA VAL A 52 13.59 -11.76 -3.60
C VAL A 52 15.12 -11.84 -3.51
N ARG A 53 15.65 -13.05 -3.57
CA ARG A 53 17.09 -13.34 -3.41
C ARG A 53 17.66 -14.09 -4.61
N HIS A 54 18.94 -13.88 -4.86
CA HIS A 54 19.67 -14.68 -5.81
C HIS A 54 19.75 -16.14 -5.34
N PRO A 55 19.36 -17.11 -6.17
CA PRO A 55 19.27 -18.51 -5.76
C PRO A 55 20.61 -19.13 -5.38
N GLN A 56 21.73 -18.60 -5.92
CA GLN A 56 23.07 -19.14 -5.66
C GLN A 56 23.75 -18.49 -4.43
N THR A 57 23.48 -17.20 -4.18
CA THR A 57 24.21 -16.44 -3.15
C THR A 57 23.37 -16.12 -1.91
N GLY A 58 22.04 -16.14 -2.04
CA GLY A 58 21.11 -15.68 -1.00
C GLY A 58 21.06 -14.16 -0.85
N GLU A 59 21.82 -13.40 -1.63
CA GLU A 59 21.82 -11.93 -1.57
C GLU A 59 20.48 -11.36 -2.10
N PRO A 60 19.93 -10.31 -1.46
CA PRO A 60 18.75 -9.63 -1.97
C PRO A 60 18.99 -9.04 -3.37
N THR A 61 18.11 -9.32 -4.31
CA THR A 61 18.16 -8.77 -5.68
C THR A 61 17.78 -7.29 -5.74
N GLY A 62 17.20 -6.75 -4.68
CA GLY A 62 16.59 -5.43 -4.65
C GLY A 62 15.07 -5.47 -4.76
N ILE A 63 14.49 -6.59 -5.23
CA ILE A 63 13.04 -6.75 -5.29
C ILE A 63 12.47 -7.09 -3.92
N LEU A 64 11.54 -6.25 -3.49
CA LEU A 64 10.75 -6.39 -2.27
C LEU A 64 9.28 -6.48 -2.64
N LYS A 65 8.57 -7.48 -2.11
CA LYS A 65 7.14 -7.69 -2.38
C LYS A 65 6.32 -7.46 -1.12
N ASP A 66 5.16 -6.82 -1.29
CA ASP A 66 4.15 -6.58 -0.26
C ASP A 66 4.75 -6.03 1.06
N ALA A 67 4.54 -6.69 2.19
CA ALA A 67 5.03 -6.22 3.50
C ALA A 67 6.56 -6.00 3.54
N ALA A 68 7.34 -6.72 2.72
CA ALA A 68 8.79 -6.53 2.66
C ALA A 68 9.19 -5.13 2.15
N MET A 69 8.35 -4.47 1.35
CA MET A 69 8.59 -3.10 0.90
C MET A 69 8.74 -2.13 2.09
N SER A 70 8.06 -2.41 3.19
CA SER A 70 8.08 -1.58 4.39
C SER A 70 9.45 -1.53 5.07
N LEU A 71 10.32 -2.52 4.85
CA LEU A 71 11.68 -2.54 5.40
C LEU A 71 12.50 -1.33 4.93
N VAL A 72 12.28 -0.90 3.67
CA VAL A 72 12.93 0.27 3.07
C VAL A 72 12.04 1.51 3.16
N SER A 73 10.75 1.42 2.84
CA SER A 73 9.87 2.58 2.73
C SER A 73 9.75 3.37 4.04
N ARG A 74 9.84 2.71 5.20
CA ARG A 74 9.88 3.38 6.52
C ARG A 74 11.07 4.31 6.73
N ARG A 75 12.13 4.18 5.92
CA ARG A 75 13.31 5.04 5.96
C ARG A 75 13.21 6.24 5.04
N ILE A 76 12.22 6.25 4.14
CA ILE A 76 11.98 7.38 3.24
C ILE A 76 11.31 8.51 4.03
N PRO A 77 11.89 9.72 4.05
CA PRO A 77 11.26 10.86 4.71
C PRO A 77 9.88 11.15 4.11
N GLY A 78 8.88 11.37 4.97
CA GLY A 78 7.55 11.77 4.53
C GLY A 78 7.56 13.14 3.84
N LEU A 79 6.67 13.34 2.88
CA LEU A 79 6.48 14.63 2.23
C LEU A 79 5.98 15.66 3.24
N SER A 80 6.47 16.92 3.14
CA SER A 80 5.91 18.01 3.90
C SER A 80 4.43 18.28 3.53
N PHE A 81 3.68 18.92 4.41
CA PHE A 81 2.28 19.26 4.14
C PHE A 81 2.11 20.01 2.81
N ASP A 82 2.96 21.02 2.57
CA ASP A 82 2.92 21.80 1.32
C ASP A 82 3.27 20.96 0.09
N ALA A 83 4.20 20.01 0.21
CA ALA A 83 4.52 19.11 -0.88
C ALA A 83 3.34 18.19 -1.20
N ARG A 84 2.63 17.69 -0.17
CA ARG A 84 1.39 16.90 -0.35
C ARG A 84 0.27 17.73 -0.97
N ILE A 85 0.07 18.97 -0.55
CA ILE A 85 -0.90 19.90 -1.18
C ILE A 85 -0.62 20.00 -2.69
N ARG A 86 0.63 20.26 -3.08
CA ARG A 86 0.99 20.35 -4.51
C ARG A 86 0.75 19.05 -5.25
N ALA A 87 1.13 17.90 -4.67
CA ALA A 87 0.95 16.60 -5.30
C ALA A 87 -0.53 16.23 -5.49
N VAL A 88 -1.36 16.41 -4.45
CA VAL A 88 -2.79 16.14 -4.51
C VAL A 88 -3.50 17.09 -5.49
N LYS A 89 -3.11 18.37 -5.52
CA LYS A 89 -3.66 19.32 -6.50
C LYS A 89 -3.40 18.84 -7.93
N VAL A 90 -2.16 18.48 -8.26
CA VAL A 90 -1.81 17.97 -9.60
C VAL A 90 -2.57 16.69 -9.91
N ALA A 91 -2.68 15.75 -8.96
CA ALA A 91 -3.39 14.49 -9.16
C ALA A 91 -4.89 14.70 -9.42
N THR A 92 -5.54 15.57 -8.64
CA THR A 92 -6.99 15.84 -8.80
C THR A 92 -7.28 16.69 -10.04
N ASP A 93 -6.41 17.62 -10.43
CA ASP A 93 -6.49 18.35 -11.69
C ASP A 93 -6.37 17.39 -12.88
N TYR A 94 -5.41 16.45 -12.83
CA TYR A 94 -5.23 15.43 -13.86
C TYR A 94 -6.45 14.50 -13.95
N ALA A 95 -6.94 13.97 -12.84
CA ALA A 95 -8.15 13.14 -12.80
C ALA A 95 -9.36 13.87 -13.43
N ALA A 96 -9.57 15.14 -13.05
CA ALA A 96 -10.65 15.97 -13.60
C ALA A 96 -10.48 16.20 -15.10
N SER A 97 -9.25 16.39 -15.61
CA SER A 97 -8.97 16.56 -17.05
C SER A 97 -9.36 15.33 -17.88
N LEU A 98 -9.38 14.14 -17.27
CA LEU A 98 -9.83 12.89 -17.88
C LEU A 98 -11.33 12.61 -17.66
N GLY A 99 -12.08 13.55 -17.08
CA GLY A 99 -13.52 13.39 -16.79
C GLY A 99 -13.81 12.60 -15.51
N VAL A 100 -12.81 12.30 -14.67
CA VAL A 100 -13.00 11.63 -13.38
C VAL A 100 -13.54 12.65 -12.38
N THR A 101 -14.77 12.45 -11.93
CA THR A 101 -15.48 13.38 -11.02
C THR A 101 -15.42 12.97 -9.55
N SER A 102 -15.08 11.71 -9.27
CA SER A 102 -15.00 11.16 -7.91
C SER A 102 -13.99 10.04 -7.84
N VAL A 103 -13.26 9.94 -6.74
CA VAL A 103 -12.32 8.86 -6.45
C VAL A 103 -12.51 8.33 -5.03
N GLN A 104 -12.24 7.03 -4.88
CA GLN A 104 -12.09 6.40 -3.57
C GLN A 104 -10.59 6.37 -3.26
N ASP A 105 -10.18 7.16 -2.26
CA ASP A 105 -8.77 7.32 -1.91
C ASP A 105 -8.38 6.34 -0.79
N MET A 106 -7.43 5.47 -1.09
CA MET A 106 -6.91 4.44 -0.18
C MET A 106 -5.57 4.84 0.45
N SER A 107 -5.11 6.10 0.28
CA SER A 107 -3.81 6.58 0.78
C SER A 107 -3.76 6.79 2.29
N GLY A 108 -4.90 6.71 2.96
CA GLY A 108 -5.03 6.76 4.41
C GLY A 108 -5.38 8.14 4.96
N ALA A 109 -5.79 8.15 6.24
CA ALA A 109 -6.35 9.33 6.91
C ALA A 109 -5.42 10.57 6.95
N SER A 110 -4.14 10.41 6.68
CA SER A 110 -3.19 11.54 6.69
C SER A 110 -3.42 12.57 5.57
N ASP A 111 -4.10 12.18 4.50
CA ASP A 111 -4.34 13.08 3.36
C ASP A 111 -5.70 13.79 3.41
N VAL A 112 -6.60 13.41 4.31
CA VAL A 112 -7.89 14.12 4.47
C VAL A 112 -7.70 15.60 4.79
N SER A 113 -6.72 15.95 5.60
CA SER A 113 -6.40 17.36 5.91
C SER A 113 -5.94 18.14 4.68
N VAL A 114 -5.25 17.48 3.76
CA VAL A 114 -4.82 18.05 2.46
C VAL A 114 -6.03 18.28 1.56
N PHE A 115 -6.92 17.28 1.45
CA PHE A 115 -8.16 17.42 0.67
C PHE A 115 -9.03 18.58 1.19
N ARG A 116 -9.20 18.69 2.52
CA ARG A 116 -9.95 19.77 3.15
C ARG A 116 -9.34 21.14 2.89
N GLU A 117 -8.01 21.24 2.93
CA GLU A 117 -7.32 22.50 2.64
C GLU A 117 -7.48 22.92 1.17
N LEU A 118 -7.34 21.95 0.21
CA LEU A 118 -7.59 22.22 -1.21
C LEU A 118 -9.05 22.58 -1.47
N HIS A 119 -10.00 21.92 -0.82
CA HIS A 119 -11.42 22.26 -0.93
C HIS A 119 -11.71 23.66 -0.43
N LYS A 120 -11.16 24.04 0.74
CA LYS A 120 -11.27 25.39 1.31
C LYS A 120 -10.73 26.48 0.36
N ARG A 121 -9.65 26.16 -0.38
CA ARG A 121 -9.08 27.06 -1.40
C ARG A 121 -9.85 27.09 -2.72
N GLY A 122 -10.87 26.23 -2.91
CA GLY A 122 -11.56 26.05 -4.19
C GLY A 122 -10.72 25.35 -5.26
N GLU A 123 -9.66 24.67 -4.85
CA GLU A 123 -8.68 24.01 -5.72
C GLU A 123 -8.86 22.50 -5.83
N LEU A 124 -9.72 21.87 -5.02
CA LEU A 124 -10.07 20.46 -5.16
C LEU A 124 -11.01 20.26 -6.36
N LYS A 125 -10.59 19.49 -7.37
CA LYS A 125 -11.34 19.33 -8.63
C LYS A 125 -12.09 18.01 -8.75
N THR A 126 -11.82 17.06 -7.85
CA THR A 126 -12.43 15.72 -7.84
C THR A 126 -12.94 15.43 -6.43
N ARG A 127 -14.14 14.84 -6.32
CA ARG A 127 -14.70 14.43 -5.02
C ARG A 127 -13.90 13.26 -4.47
N ILE A 128 -13.73 13.24 -3.15
CA ILE A 128 -12.93 12.23 -2.45
C ILE A 128 -13.79 11.45 -1.45
N TYR A 129 -13.75 10.13 -1.53
CA TYR A 129 -14.13 9.27 -0.41
C TYR A 129 -12.86 8.64 0.16
N ALA A 130 -12.40 9.13 1.31
CA ALA A 130 -11.15 8.71 1.94
C ALA A 130 -11.35 7.47 2.80
N PHE A 131 -10.46 6.49 2.62
CA PHE A 131 -10.41 5.25 3.39
C PHE A 131 -9.17 5.25 4.29
N ALA A 132 -9.37 4.98 5.58
CA ALA A 132 -8.27 4.72 6.50
C ALA A 132 -7.85 3.25 6.44
N PRO A 133 -6.63 2.89 6.88
CA PRO A 133 -6.24 1.49 7.01
C PRO A 133 -7.15 0.73 7.98
N LEU A 134 -7.57 -0.49 7.63
CA LEU A 134 -8.41 -1.32 8.49
C LEU A 134 -7.83 -1.54 9.89
N PRO A 135 -6.51 -1.72 10.10
CA PRO A 135 -5.93 -1.81 11.44
C PRO A 135 -6.20 -0.59 12.33
N ALA A 136 -6.50 0.57 11.74
CA ALA A 136 -6.80 1.81 12.47
C ALA A 136 -8.31 2.00 12.77
N TRP A 137 -9.14 0.98 12.64
CA TRP A 137 -10.60 1.07 12.77
C TRP A 137 -11.06 1.67 14.12
N GLN A 138 -10.37 1.32 15.24
CA GLN A 138 -10.70 1.86 16.55
C GLN A 138 -10.54 3.38 16.60
N LYS A 139 -9.48 3.92 16.00
CA LYS A 139 -9.28 5.37 15.92
C LYS A 139 -10.44 6.07 15.18
N SER A 140 -10.94 5.44 14.11
CA SER A 140 -12.10 5.97 13.38
C SER A 140 -13.38 5.88 14.19
N ALA A 141 -13.57 4.77 14.93
CA ALA A 141 -14.70 4.59 15.84
C ALA A 141 -14.67 5.59 17.02
N ASP A 142 -13.49 5.80 17.63
CA ASP A 142 -13.29 6.77 18.73
C ASP A 142 -13.57 8.21 18.26
N ALA A 143 -13.27 8.52 17.02
CA ALA A 143 -13.63 9.78 16.37
C ALA A 143 -15.12 9.85 15.98
N SER A 144 -15.92 8.83 16.32
CA SER A 144 -17.34 8.72 15.99
C SER A 144 -17.67 8.83 14.50
N LEU A 145 -16.71 8.46 13.64
CA LEU A 145 -16.94 8.41 12.20
C LEU A 145 -17.98 7.34 11.85
N LYS A 146 -18.73 7.59 10.80
CA LYS A 146 -19.67 6.64 10.18
C LYS A 146 -19.37 6.50 8.71
N ALA A 147 -19.82 5.40 8.12
CA ALA A 147 -19.67 5.17 6.68
C ALA A 147 -20.17 6.36 5.86
N ALA A 148 -19.34 6.79 4.90
CA ALA A 148 -19.61 7.91 4.00
C ALA A 148 -19.95 9.24 4.69
N GLN A 149 -19.49 9.45 5.94
CA GLN A 149 -19.68 10.71 6.65
C GLN A 149 -18.90 11.84 6.01
N GLY A 150 -19.54 12.99 5.83
CA GLY A 150 -18.91 14.18 5.24
C GLY A 150 -19.90 15.02 4.44
N ASP A 151 -19.41 15.70 3.43
CA ASP A 151 -20.17 16.55 2.53
C ASP A 151 -20.16 16.01 1.09
N ASP A 152 -20.57 16.83 0.11
CA ASP A 152 -20.60 16.45 -1.30
C ASP A 152 -19.21 16.37 -1.95
N TRP A 153 -18.18 16.83 -1.27
CA TRP A 153 -16.80 16.85 -1.79
C TRP A 153 -15.86 15.87 -1.09
N ILE A 154 -15.97 15.74 0.23
CA ILE A 154 -15.08 14.90 1.02
C ILE A 154 -15.89 14.04 1.98
N ARG A 155 -15.76 12.72 1.84
CA ARG A 155 -16.36 11.73 2.72
C ARG A 155 -15.30 10.85 3.36
N GLU A 156 -15.58 10.40 4.58
CA GLU A 156 -14.73 9.52 5.40
C GLU A 156 -15.55 8.34 5.94
N GLY A 157 -14.95 7.51 6.77
CA GLY A 157 -15.61 6.37 7.42
C GLY A 157 -15.53 5.08 6.62
N GLY A 158 -14.71 5.06 5.57
CA GLY A 158 -14.27 3.86 4.89
C GLY A 158 -12.97 3.33 5.50
N LEU A 159 -12.80 2.00 5.47
CA LEU A 159 -11.62 1.29 5.93
C LEU A 159 -11.14 0.34 4.85
N LYS A 160 -9.84 0.35 4.55
CA LYS A 160 -9.20 -0.50 3.56
C LYS A 160 -8.32 -1.54 4.24
N GLY A 161 -8.55 -2.81 3.92
CA GLY A 161 -7.71 -3.93 4.34
C GLY A 161 -7.21 -4.74 3.14
N PHE A 162 -6.25 -5.63 3.39
CA PHE A 162 -5.64 -6.49 2.38
C PHE A 162 -5.59 -7.94 2.90
N ALA A 163 -6.29 -8.86 2.19
CA ALA A 163 -6.25 -10.29 2.50
C ALA A 163 -5.10 -11.00 1.79
N ASP A 164 -4.68 -10.51 0.61
CA ASP A 164 -3.58 -11.05 -0.18
C ASP A 164 -2.88 -9.96 -1.00
N GLY A 165 -1.94 -10.38 -1.86
CA GLY A 165 -1.23 -9.51 -2.77
C GLY A 165 -1.84 -9.45 -4.19
N SER A 166 -1.02 -9.44 -5.25
CA SER A 166 -1.46 -9.29 -6.62
C SER A 166 -0.99 -10.41 -7.54
N LEU A 167 -1.69 -10.60 -8.69
CA LEU A 167 -1.29 -11.55 -9.73
C LEU A 167 0.11 -11.26 -10.26
N GLY A 168 0.37 -10.01 -10.58
CA GLY A 168 1.63 -9.64 -11.21
C GLY A 168 2.85 -9.75 -10.30
N SER A 169 2.71 -9.76 -8.97
CA SER A 169 3.79 -10.02 -8.02
C SER A 169 3.86 -11.50 -7.61
N THR A 170 2.95 -12.37 -8.09
CA THR A 170 2.78 -13.76 -7.67
C THR A 170 2.45 -13.91 -6.18
N THR A 171 1.72 -12.92 -5.63
CA THR A 171 1.35 -12.86 -4.21
C THR A 171 -0.16 -12.89 -3.97
N ALA A 172 -1.00 -12.87 -5.02
CA ALA A 172 -2.42 -13.22 -4.89
C ALA A 172 -2.54 -14.68 -4.42
N LEU A 173 -3.35 -14.92 -3.38
CA LEU A 173 -3.38 -16.19 -2.65
C LEU A 173 -4.39 -17.17 -3.24
N PHE A 174 -3.89 -18.24 -3.83
CA PHE A 174 -4.68 -19.33 -4.44
C PHE A 174 -4.61 -20.63 -3.64
N PHE A 175 -5.56 -21.53 -3.89
CA PHE A 175 -5.45 -22.92 -3.40
C PHE A 175 -4.38 -23.70 -4.17
N GLU A 176 -4.31 -23.50 -5.50
CA GLU A 176 -3.35 -24.16 -6.38
C GLU A 176 -2.14 -23.23 -6.64
N PRO A 177 -0.95 -23.80 -6.87
CA PRO A 177 0.23 -23.04 -7.27
C PRO A 177 0.04 -22.29 -8.60
N TYR A 178 0.82 -21.24 -8.78
CA TYR A 178 0.89 -20.54 -10.06
C TYR A 178 1.46 -21.45 -11.16
N LEU A 179 0.94 -21.37 -12.37
CA LEU A 179 1.40 -22.19 -13.50
C LEU A 179 2.81 -21.85 -13.95
N ASP A 180 3.17 -20.58 -13.87
CA ASP A 180 4.48 -20.04 -14.24
C ASP A 180 5.45 -19.89 -13.06
N SER A 181 5.00 -20.18 -11.84
CA SER A 181 5.77 -20.17 -10.60
C SER A 181 5.25 -21.25 -9.64
N PRO A 182 5.47 -22.54 -9.97
CA PRO A 182 4.84 -23.67 -9.25
C PRO A 182 5.36 -23.85 -7.82
N GLU A 183 6.37 -23.11 -7.41
CA GLU A 183 6.91 -23.06 -6.05
C GLU A 183 6.06 -22.23 -5.07
N THR A 184 5.08 -21.46 -5.56
CA THR A 184 4.23 -20.62 -4.74
C THR A 184 2.76 -20.68 -5.16
N SER A 185 1.87 -20.55 -4.18
CA SER A 185 0.43 -20.28 -4.37
C SER A 185 0.03 -18.88 -3.90
N GLY A 186 0.98 -17.98 -3.75
CA GLY A 186 0.78 -16.62 -3.24
C GLY A 186 1.05 -16.47 -1.75
N LEU A 187 0.70 -15.30 -1.22
CA LEU A 187 0.93 -14.94 0.19
C LEU A 187 -0.34 -14.36 0.80
N PRO A 188 -0.74 -14.77 2.02
CA PRO A 188 -1.71 -14.00 2.78
C PRO A 188 -1.13 -12.62 3.11
N GLY A 189 -1.96 -11.59 3.11
CA GLY A 189 -1.56 -10.25 3.51
C GLY A 189 -1.10 -10.18 4.97
N ASP A 190 -0.23 -9.24 5.32
CA ASP A 190 0.24 -9.05 6.69
C ASP A 190 -0.90 -8.72 7.67
N GLU A 191 -1.99 -8.12 7.20
CA GLU A 191 -3.18 -7.83 7.99
C GLU A 191 -3.97 -9.08 8.41
N MET A 192 -3.69 -10.25 7.80
CA MET A 192 -4.28 -11.53 8.19
C MET A 192 -3.67 -12.10 9.47
N PHE A 193 -2.51 -11.59 9.90
CA PHE A 193 -1.78 -12.09 11.06
C PHE A 193 -1.98 -11.24 12.31
N PRO A 194 -2.05 -11.88 13.52
CA PRO A 194 -2.21 -13.32 13.73
C PRO A 194 -3.58 -13.82 13.26
N ASP A 195 -3.75 -15.12 13.14
CA ASP A 195 -4.99 -15.74 12.69
C ASP A 195 -6.22 -15.19 13.40
N GLY A 196 -7.26 -14.88 12.62
CA GLY A 196 -8.52 -14.33 13.11
C GLY A 196 -8.52 -12.82 13.36
N VAL A 197 -7.38 -12.12 13.29
CA VAL A 197 -7.32 -10.68 13.54
C VAL A 197 -8.09 -9.88 12.48
N MET A 198 -8.04 -10.28 11.22
CA MET A 198 -8.83 -9.64 10.15
C MET A 198 -10.32 -9.69 10.47
N LEU A 199 -10.84 -10.87 10.85
CA LEU A 199 -12.24 -11.03 11.23
C LEU A 199 -12.63 -10.12 12.41
N GLN A 200 -11.78 -10.04 13.45
CA GLN A 200 -12.02 -9.16 14.59
C GLN A 200 -12.10 -7.69 14.19
N ARG A 201 -11.18 -7.24 13.31
CA ARG A 201 -11.15 -5.87 12.77
C ARG A 201 -12.42 -5.55 11.97
N VAL A 202 -12.78 -6.45 11.04
CA VAL A 202 -13.99 -6.28 10.21
C VAL A 202 -15.24 -6.21 11.09
N GLN A 203 -15.42 -7.15 12.02
CA GLN A 203 -16.56 -7.15 12.93
C GLN A 203 -16.59 -5.92 13.86
N GLY A 204 -15.42 -5.46 14.31
CA GLY A 204 -15.31 -4.26 15.15
C GLY A 204 -15.72 -3.00 14.38
N ALA A 205 -15.21 -2.86 13.16
CA ALA A 205 -15.52 -1.76 12.26
C ALA A 205 -17.02 -1.72 11.88
N ASP A 206 -17.59 -2.89 11.53
CA ASP A 206 -19.02 -3.01 11.20
C ASP A 206 -19.91 -2.60 12.37
N ARG A 207 -19.65 -3.12 13.57
CA ARG A 207 -20.38 -2.70 14.79
C ARG A 207 -20.26 -1.22 15.08
N ALA A 208 -19.15 -0.58 14.70
CA ALA A 208 -18.97 0.87 14.82
C ALA A 208 -19.70 1.66 13.72
N GLY A 209 -20.27 1.00 12.71
CA GLY A 209 -20.97 1.62 11.59
C GLY A 209 -20.03 2.20 10.54
N LEU A 210 -18.81 1.64 10.42
CA LEU A 210 -17.80 1.98 9.40
C LEU A 210 -17.94 1.05 8.20
N GLN A 211 -17.60 1.53 7.00
CA GLN A 211 -17.58 0.73 5.78
C GLN A 211 -16.23 0.04 5.64
N VAL A 212 -16.22 -1.28 5.47
CA VAL A 212 -15.00 -2.04 5.22
C VAL A 212 -14.93 -2.47 3.77
N VAL A 213 -13.76 -2.30 3.14
CA VAL A 213 -13.41 -2.85 1.85
C VAL A 213 -12.09 -3.63 1.98
N VAL A 214 -12.07 -4.86 1.49
CA VAL A 214 -10.91 -5.74 1.57
C VAL A 214 -10.45 -6.08 0.16
N HIS A 215 -9.15 -5.95 -0.07
CA HIS A 215 -8.50 -6.47 -1.26
C HIS A 215 -8.39 -8.00 -1.13
N ALA A 216 -8.93 -8.73 -2.08
CA ALA A 216 -8.86 -10.18 -2.17
C ALA A 216 -8.93 -10.58 -3.66
N ILE A 217 -7.83 -11.11 -4.21
CA ILE A 217 -7.71 -11.49 -5.62
C ILE A 217 -7.77 -13.00 -5.78
N GLY A 218 -6.98 -13.74 -4.99
CA GLY A 218 -6.95 -15.17 -5.04
C GLY A 218 -8.24 -15.84 -4.54
N ASP A 219 -8.52 -17.03 -5.04
CA ASP A 219 -9.71 -17.80 -4.65
C ASP A 219 -9.64 -18.31 -3.20
N LYS A 220 -8.44 -18.42 -2.64
CA LYS A 220 -8.21 -18.74 -1.22
C LYS A 220 -8.29 -17.52 -0.32
N ALA A 221 -8.08 -16.30 -0.87
CA ALA A 221 -8.21 -15.05 -0.14
C ALA A 221 -9.67 -14.61 0.01
N ASN A 222 -10.55 -15.05 -0.90
CA ASN A 222 -11.99 -14.80 -0.92
C ASN A 222 -12.76 -15.81 -0.07
#